data_73ad2b91abf22a6f5be98bc1a94aa7aa
#
_entry.id   73ad2b91abf22a6f5be98bc1a94aa7aa
#
_cell.length_a   1.000
_cell.length_b   1.000
_cell.length_c   1.000
_cell.angle_alpha   90.00
_cell.angle_beta   90.00
_cell.angle_gamma   90.00
#
_symmetry.space_group_name_H-M   'P 1'
#
loop_
_entity.id
_entity.type
_entity.pdbx_description
1 polymer ?
#
loop_
_entity_poly.entity_id
_entity_poly.type
_entity_poly.pdbx_seq_one_letter_code
_entity_poly.pdbx_strand_id
1 'polypeptide(L)'
;SCNPFISTTQVVPECLTLGMGCRKDKDARGIAEAAQKVLDRFGFYKEAFEQIASIDLKKEEKGILSLSQDWQIPFVTYTEEELKQVPGEFTPSPFVKKITGVDNVCERSAVLASENGRLLQRKTGENGVTTAVAAREWRIHFE
;
A
#
# COMPACT_ATOMS: atom_id res chain seq x y z
N SER A 1 -16.20 5.17 -10.14
CA SER A 1 -14.85 4.69 -9.86
C SER A 1 -13.96 5.82 -9.37
N CYS A 2 -12.98 5.48 -8.59
CA CYS A 2 -12.01 6.44 -8.08
C CYS A 2 -11.01 6.84 -9.17
N ASN A 3 -10.74 8.14 -9.31
CA ASN A 3 -9.71 8.62 -10.22
C ASN A 3 -8.81 9.62 -9.48
N PRO A 4 -7.65 9.18 -9.00
CA PRO A 4 -6.76 10.05 -8.22
C PRO A 4 -6.04 11.11 -9.05
N PHE A 5 -6.16 11.06 -10.36
CA PHE A 5 -5.50 12.02 -11.24
C PHE A 5 -6.38 13.21 -11.62
N ILE A 6 -7.67 13.17 -11.30
CA ILE A 6 -8.59 14.25 -11.62
C ILE A 6 -8.77 15.14 -10.40
N SER A 7 -8.45 16.42 -10.56
CA SER A 7 -8.64 17.41 -9.51
C SER A 7 -9.46 18.55 -10.09
N THR A 8 -10.76 18.31 -10.25
CA THR A 8 -11.64 19.31 -10.87
C THR A 8 -12.29 20.26 -9.88
N THR A 9 -12.44 19.83 -8.63
CA THR A 9 -13.18 20.60 -7.64
C THR A 9 -12.46 20.67 -6.30
N GLN A 10 -11.17 20.41 -6.26
CA GLN A 10 -10.39 20.39 -5.03
C GLN A 10 -10.76 19.24 -4.09
N VAL A 11 -11.69 18.39 -4.48
CA VAL A 11 -12.01 17.17 -3.73
C VAL A 11 -11.26 16.00 -4.36
N VAL A 12 -10.32 15.45 -3.62
CA VAL A 12 -9.58 14.26 -4.05
C VAL A 12 -10.20 13.07 -3.34
N PRO A 13 -10.80 12.12 -4.08
CA PRO A 13 -11.39 10.96 -3.44
C PRO A 13 -10.33 10.14 -2.70
N GLU A 14 -10.61 9.79 -1.46
CA GLU A 14 -9.74 8.89 -0.68
C GLU A 14 -10.10 7.46 -1.05
N CYS A 15 -9.31 6.85 -1.92
CA CYS A 15 -9.61 5.50 -2.37
C CYS A 15 -8.38 4.64 -2.62
N LEU A 16 -7.19 5.18 -2.37
CA LEU A 16 -5.95 4.45 -2.61
C LEU A 16 -5.42 3.82 -1.33
N THR A 17 -4.83 2.64 -1.47
CA THR A 17 -4.11 1.97 -0.41
C THR A 17 -2.65 1.80 -0.84
N LEU A 18 -1.74 2.21 0.03
CA LEU A 18 -0.31 2.00 -0.16
C LEU A 18 0.09 0.71 0.56
N GLY A 19 0.38 -0.34 -0.20
CA GLY A 19 0.94 -1.55 0.36
C GLY A 19 2.45 -1.41 0.48
N MET A 20 3.00 -1.78 1.62
CA MET A 20 4.43 -1.66 1.88
C MET A 20 5.03 -2.93 2.44
N GLY A 21 6.27 -3.18 2.05
CA GLY A 21 7.15 -4.14 2.69
C GLY A 21 8.49 -3.47 2.90
N CYS A 22 9.23 -3.87 3.93
CA CYS A 22 10.55 -3.31 4.17
C CYS A 22 11.40 -4.28 4.96
N ARG A 23 12.71 -4.04 4.97
CA ARG A 23 13.62 -4.77 5.84
C ARG A 23 13.31 -4.40 7.28
N LYS A 24 13.59 -5.33 8.20
CA LYS A 24 13.41 -5.09 9.63
C LYS A 24 14.19 -3.84 10.04
N ASP A 25 13.54 -2.98 10.82
CA ASP A 25 14.12 -1.75 11.35
C ASP A 25 14.61 -0.77 10.27
N LYS A 26 13.95 -0.76 9.11
CA LYS A 26 14.26 0.22 8.07
C LYS A 26 13.99 1.63 8.60
N ASP A 27 14.91 2.55 8.35
CA ASP A 27 14.80 3.92 8.84
C ASP A 27 13.60 4.67 8.27
N ALA A 28 13.03 5.56 9.07
CA ALA A 28 11.84 6.32 8.69
C ALA A 28 12.06 7.17 7.44
N ARG A 29 13.26 7.72 7.29
CA ARG A 29 13.59 8.52 6.11
C ARG A 29 13.54 7.70 4.82
N GLY A 30 14.08 6.48 4.84
CA GLY A 30 14.05 5.60 3.67
C GLY A 30 12.63 5.21 3.29
N ILE A 31 11.79 4.97 4.28
CA ILE A 31 10.38 4.64 4.05
C ILE A 31 9.62 5.85 3.49
N ALA A 32 9.86 7.04 4.05
CA ALA A 32 9.24 8.28 3.55
C ALA A 32 9.67 8.59 2.12
N GLU A 33 10.94 8.38 1.80
CA GLU A 33 11.45 8.59 0.44
C GLU A 33 10.81 7.63 -0.56
N ALA A 34 10.65 6.36 -0.18
CA ALA A 34 10.00 5.38 -1.05
C ALA A 34 8.55 5.76 -1.33
N ALA A 35 7.83 6.20 -0.30
CA ALA A 35 6.44 6.65 -0.44
C ALA A 35 6.37 7.92 -1.32
N GLN A 36 7.28 8.87 -1.11
CA GLN A 36 7.30 10.08 -1.92
C GLN A 36 7.56 9.78 -3.40
N LYS A 37 8.42 8.80 -3.68
CA LYS A 37 8.68 8.38 -5.07
C LYS A 37 7.45 7.79 -5.75
N VAL A 38 6.58 7.11 -4.99
CA VAL A 38 5.30 6.65 -5.52
C VAL A 38 4.47 7.84 -5.98
N LEU A 39 4.36 8.86 -5.14
CA LEU A 39 3.60 10.07 -5.49
C LEU A 39 4.17 10.77 -6.72
N ASP A 40 5.50 10.93 -6.76
CA ASP A 40 6.16 11.64 -7.85
C ASP A 40 6.09 10.90 -9.17
N ARG A 41 6.32 9.58 -9.13
CA ARG A 41 6.40 8.75 -10.34
C ARG A 41 5.06 8.60 -11.02
N PHE A 42 4.00 8.46 -10.26
CA PHE A 42 2.68 8.15 -10.78
C PHE A 42 1.71 9.34 -10.71
N GLY A 43 2.16 10.50 -10.22
CA GLY A 43 1.31 11.68 -10.12
C GLY A 43 0.20 11.57 -9.10
N PHE A 44 0.35 10.68 -8.11
CA PHE A 44 -0.65 10.54 -7.05
C PHE A 44 -0.54 11.68 -6.04
N TYR A 45 -1.66 12.02 -5.43
CA TYR A 45 -1.70 12.93 -4.29
C TYR A 45 -1.76 12.12 -3.00
N LYS A 46 -0.99 12.51 -1.97
CA LYS A 46 -1.03 11.78 -0.70
C LYS A 46 -2.43 11.79 -0.08
N GLU A 47 -3.21 12.83 -0.34
CA GLU A 47 -4.59 12.97 0.15
C GLU A 47 -5.54 11.95 -0.48
N ALA A 48 -5.16 11.31 -1.56
CA ALA A 48 -5.95 10.23 -2.17
C ALA A 48 -5.80 8.91 -1.42
N PHE A 49 -4.80 8.78 -0.55
CA PHE A 49 -4.54 7.55 0.19
C PHE A 49 -5.36 7.50 1.47
N GLU A 50 -6.10 6.43 1.67
CA GLU A 50 -6.93 6.23 2.86
C GLU A 50 -6.27 5.36 3.92
N GLN A 51 -5.22 4.61 3.55
CA GLN A 51 -4.54 3.71 4.49
C GLN A 51 -3.22 3.21 3.92
N ILE A 52 -2.36 2.74 4.83
CA ILE A 52 -1.15 2.01 4.51
C ILE A 52 -1.36 0.56 4.99
N ALA A 53 -0.95 -0.42 4.21
CA ALA A 53 -1.16 -1.83 4.54
C ALA A 53 0.13 -2.63 4.47
N SER A 54 0.26 -3.63 5.33
CA SER A 54 1.38 -4.56 5.32
C SER A 54 1.00 -5.87 6.03
N ILE A 55 1.97 -6.73 6.27
CA ILE A 55 1.79 -7.95 7.04
C ILE A 55 1.99 -7.68 8.54
N ASP A 56 1.35 -8.48 9.40
CA ASP A 56 1.45 -8.34 10.86
C ASP A 56 2.88 -8.33 11.39
N LEU A 57 3.77 -9.04 10.71
CA LEU A 57 5.19 -9.04 11.07
C LEU A 57 5.78 -7.62 11.09
N LYS A 58 5.19 -6.68 10.36
CA LYS A 58 5.65 -5.29 10.22
C LYS A 58 4.86 -4.29 11.07
N LYS A 59 3.92 -4.74 11.87
CA LYS A 59 3.02 -3.84 12.61
C LYS A 59 3.73 -2.88 13.56
N GLU A 60 4.93 -3.23 14.01
CA GLU A 60 5.70 -2.38 14.93
C GLU A 60 6.86 -1.65 14.25
N GLU A 61 6.93 -1.65 12.92
CA GLU A 61 7.97 -0.94 12.20
C GLU A 61 7.80 0.57 12.36
N LYS A 62 8.74 1.18 13.06
CA LYS A 62 8.67 2.60 13.42
C LYS A 62 8.62 3.51 12.21
N GLY A 63 9.32 3.14 11.13
CA GLY A 63 9.32 3.93 9.90
C GLY A 63 7.96 3.99 9.24
N ILE A 64 7.24 2.87 9.21
CA ILE A 64 5.89 2.83 8.62
C ILE A 64 4.91 3.57 9.52
N LEU A 65 5.03 3.41 10.84
CA LEU A 65 4.20 4.14 11.80
C LEU A 65 4.41 5.65 11.68
N SER A 66 5.65 6.08 11.47
CA SER A 66 5.98 7.49 11.26
C SER A 66 5.32 8.02 9.99
N LEU A 67 5.37 7.25 8.89
CA LEU A 67 4.70 7.62 7.64
C LEU A 67 3.20 7.75 7.82
N SER A 68 2.60 6.81 8.55
CA SER A 68 1.17 6.83 8.87
C SER A 68 0.78 8.12 9.59
N GLN A 69 1.60 8.55 10.54
CA GLN A 69 1.37 9.81 11.25
C GLN A 69 1.54 11.01 10.34
N ASP A 70 2.58 11.03 9.52
CA ASP A 70 2.85 12.14 8.59
C ASP A 70 1.73 12.32 7.56
N TRP A 71 1.20 11.21 7.08
CA TRP A 71 0.12 11.23 6.09
C TRP A 71 -1.25 11.29 6.75
N GLN A 72 -1.33 11.17 8.07
CA GLN A 72 -2.58 11.20 8.85
C GLN A 72 -3.58 10.15 8.38
N ILE A 73 -3.08 8.95 8.09
CA ILE A 73 -3.91 7.81 7.69
C ILE A 73 -3.55 6.58 8.51
N PRO A 74 -4.49 5.64 8.68
CA PRO A 74 -4.21 4.45 9.47
C PRO A 74 -3.24 3.50 8.79
N PHE A 75 -2.49 2.76 9.61
CA PHE A 75 -1.67 1.66 9.18
C PHE A 75 -2.36 0.37 9.59
N VAL A 76 -2.75 -0.45 8.62
CA VAL A 76 -3.45 -1.71 8.85
C VAL A 76 -2.55 -2.89 8.49
N THR A 77 -2.66 -3.98 9.23
CA THR A 77 -1.86 -5.17 8.96
C THR A 77 -2.73 -6.41 8.93
N TYR A 78 -2.24 -7.43 8.23
CA TYR A 78 -2.96 -8.68 8.00
C TYR A 78 -2.05 -9.86 8.30
N THR A 79 -2.66 -10.98 8.64
CA THR A 79 -1.92 -12.21 8.89
C THR A 79 -1.41 -12.81 7.58
N GLU A 80 -0.43 -13.68 7.70
CA GLU A 80 0.08 -14.46 6.58
C GLU A 80 -1.03 -15.20 5.85
N GLU A 81 -1.93 -15.84 6.61
CA GLU A 81 -3.03 -16.60 6.03
C GLU A 81 -4.01 -15.72 5.28
N GLU A 82 -4.32 -14.55 5.83
CA GLU A 82 -5.21 -13.61 5.16
C GLU A 82 -4.63 -13.14 3.83
N LEU A 83 -3.33 -12.87 3.80
CA LEU A 83 -2.66 -12.43 2.57
C LEU A 83 -2.58 -13.53 1.52
N LYS A 84 -2.38 -14.78 1.94
CA LYS A 84 -2.35 -15.92 1.02
C LYS A 84 -3.67 -16.15 0.30
N GLN A 85 -4.77 -15.78 0.92
CA GLN A 85 -6.10 -15.99 0.39
C GLN A 85 -6.58 -14.90 -0.58
N VAL A 86 -5.81 -13.82 -0.73
CA VAL A 86 -6.18 -12.75 -1.66
C VAL A 86 -6.15 -13.26 -3.09
N PRO A 87 -7.27 -13.16 -3.83
CA PRO A 87 -7.32 -13.65 -5.20
C PRO A 87 -6.56 -12.73 -6.16
N GLY A 88 -6.02 -13.31 -7.21
CA GLY A 88 -5.30 -12.56 -8.24
C GLY A 88 -3.90 -13.08 -8.49
N GLU A 89 -3.25 -12.47 -9.46
CA GLU A 89 -1.87 -12.77 -9.80
C GLU A 89 -0.96 -11.68 -9.27
N PHE A 90 0.06 -12.09 -8.52
CA PHE A 90 0.98 -11.16 -7.87
C PHE A 90 2.41 -11.43 -8.31
N THR A 91 3.24 -10.40 -8.22
CA THR A 91 4.65 -10.51 -8.59
C THR A 91 5.36 -11.48 -7.65
N PRO A 92 5.99 -12.55 -8.16
CA PRO A 92 6.69 -13.51 -7.30
C PRO A 92 7.86 -12.87 -6.55
N SER A 93 8.04 -13.24 -5.30
CA SER A 93 9.15 -12.78 -4.48
C SER A 93 9.61 -13.90 -3.54
N PRO A 94 10.46 -14.83 -4.01
CA PRO A 94 10.89 -15.97 -3.20
C PRO A 94 11.58 -15.57 -1.89
N PHE A 95 12.35 -14.48 -1.91
CA PHE A 95 13.02 -14.00 -0.70
C PHE A 95 12.02 -13.55 0.36
N VAL A 96 11.02 -12.77 -0.05
CA VAL A 96 9.98 -12.29 0.87
C VAL A 96 9.17 -13.46 1.41
N LYS A 97 8.86 -14.45 0.56
CA LYS A 97 8.16 -15.66 0.98
C LYS A 97 8.92 -16.43 2.06
N LYS A 98 10.25 -16.51 1.92
CA LYS A 98 11.09 -17.21 2.89
C LYS A 98 11.01 -16.58 4.28
N ILE A 99 10.92 -15.25 4.36
CA ILE A 99 10.92 -14.50 5.62
C ILE A 99 9.51 -14.39 6.20
N THR A 100 8.52 -14.05 5.35
CA THR A 100 7.17 -13.73 5.80
C THR A 100 6.16 -14.86 5.62
N GLY A 101 6.52 -15.91 4.87
CA GLY A 101 5.59 -16.96 4.50
C GLY A 101 4.71 -16.63 3.30
N VAL A 102 4.76 -15.39 2.83
CA VAL A 102 3.94 -14.89 1.71
C VAL A 102 4.86 -14.29 0.65
N ASP A 103 4.63 -14.61 -0.62
CA ASP A 103 5.53 -14.21 -1.70
C ASP A 103 5.43 -12.75 -2.12
N ASN A 104 4.38 -12.04 -1.75
CA ASN A 104 4.24 -10.63 -2.11
C ASN A 104 3.38 -9.90 -1.09
N VAL A 105 4.03 -9.26 -0.13
CA VAL A 105 3.33 -8.56 0.95
C VAL A 105 2.70 -7.27 0.45
N CYS A 106 3.44 -6.44 -0.30
CA CYS A 106 2.95 -5.12 -0.66
C CYS A 106 1.73 -5.15 -1.59
N GLU A 107 1.75 -5.99 -2.63
CA GLU A 107 0.60 -6.09 -3.53
C GLU A 107 -0.60 -6.73 -2.85
N ARG A 108 -0.38 -7.84 -2.14
CA ARG A 108 -1.48 -8.55 -1.48
C ARG A 108 -2.15 -7.71 -0.39
N SER A 109 -1.35 -7.02 0.42
CA SER A 109 -1.92 -6.18 1.48
C SER A 109 -2.65 -4.97 0.91
N ALA A 110 -2.13 -4.37 -0.16
CA ALA A 110 -2.82 -3.26 -0.82
C ALA A 110 -4.17 -3.69 -1.38
N VAL A 111 -4.23 -4.85 -2.05
CA VAL A 111 -5.48 -5.36 -2.61
C VAL A 111 -6.47 -5.70 -1.50
N LEU A 112 -6.02 -6.40 -0.46
CA LEU A 112 -6.92 -6.80 0.63
C LEU A 112 -7.48 -5.57 1.35
N ALA A 113 -6.64 -4.61 1.69
CA ALA A 113 -7.07 -3.40 2.41
C ALA A 113 -8.00 -2.53 1.56
N SER A 114 -7.87 -2.58 0.24
CA SER A 114 -8.76 -1.85 -0.67
C SER A 114 -10.03 -2.62 -1.00
N GLU A 115 -10.40 -3.60 -0.18
CA GLU A 115 -11.61 -4.43 -0.38
C GLU A 115 -11.57 -5.18 -1.71
N ASN A 116 -10.43 -5.83 -1.99
CA ASN A 116 -10.16 -6.52 -3.24
C ASN A 116 -10.23 -5.59 -4.44
N GLY A 117 -9.66 -4.40 -4.27
CA GLY A 117 -9.60 -3.40 -5.32
C GLY A 117 -8.59 -3.76 -6.42
N ARG A 118 -8.40 -2.81 -7.31
CA ARG A 118 -7.53 -3.00 -8.47
C ARG A 118 -6.14 -2.45 -8.21
N LEU A 119 -5.11 -3.23 -8.57
CA LEU A 119 -3.72 -2.74 -8.52
C LEU A 119 -3.51 -1.67 -9.58
N LEU A 120 -3.10 -0.48 -9.15
CA LEU A 120 -2.71 0.60 -10.04
C LEU A 120 -1.21 0.63 -10.26
N GLN A 121 -0.45 0.24 -9.23
CA GLN A 121 1.00 0.08 -9.31
C GLN A 121 1.38 -1.28 -8.75
N ARG A 122 2.07 -2.07 -9.55
CA ARG A 122 2.63 -3.33 -9.09
C ARG A 122 3.88 -3.08 -8.25
N LYS A 123 4.37 -4.12 -7.58
CA LYS A 123 5.53 -4.06 -6.69
C LYS A 123 6.69 -3.29 -7.32
N THR A 124 7.16 -2.28 -6.62
CA THR A 124 8.36 -1.53 -6.95
C THR A 124 9.26 -1.54 -5.72
N GLY A 125 10.52 -1.92 -5.92
CA GLY A 125 11.49 -2.00 -4.83
C GLY A 125 12.49 -0.87 -4.91
N GLU A 126 12.83 -0.31 -3.74
CA GLU A 126 13.82 0.75 -3.65
C GLU A 126 14.45 0.80 -2.27
N ASN A 127 15.78 0.64 -2.21
CA ASN A 127 16.56 0.75 -0.97
C ASN A 127 16.00 -0.08 0.19
N GLY A 128 15.56 -1.33 -0.10
CA GLY A 128 15.04 -2.21 0.92
C GLY A 128 13.59 -1.98 1.30
N VAL A 129 12.88 -1.12 0.55
CA VAL A 129 11.45 -0.88 0.73
C VAL A 129 10.72 -1.27 -0.54
N THR A 130 9.62 -2.00 -0.43
CA THR A 130 8.75 -2.31 -1.55
C THR A 130 7.42 -1.61 -1.38
N THR A 131 6.86 -1.15 -2.50
CA THR A 131 5.58 -0.45 -2.51
C THR A 131 4.69 -0.97 -3.62
N ALA A 132 3.39 -0.92 -3.39
CA ALA A 132 2.37 -1.17 -4.40
C ALA A 132 1.16 -0.31 -4.07
N VAL A 133 0.35 -0.01 -5.07
CA VAL A 133 -0.83 0.83 -4.89
C VAL A 133 -2.05 0.11 -5.45
N ALA A 134 -3.11 0.05 -4.67
CA ALA A 134 -4.39 -0.47 -5.11
C ALA A 134 -5.48 0.57 -4.89
N ALA A 135 -6.49 0.55 -5.73
CA ALA A 135 -7.62 1.45 -5.63
C ALA A 135 -8.88 0.68 -5.27
N ARG A 136 -9.56 1.17 -4.24
CA ARG A 136 -10.88 0.67 -3.88
C ARG A 136 -11.86 1.08 -4.97
N GLU A 137 -12.74 0.18 -5.37
CA GLU A 137 -13.78 0.52 -6.32
C GLU A 137 -14.78 1.44 -5.64
N TRP A 138 -14.92 2.66 -6.17
CA TRP A 138 -15.89 3.63 -5.65
C TRP A 138 -17.20 3.48 -6.40
N ARG A 139 -18.26 3.23 -5.67
CA ARG A 139 -19.59 3.07 -6.26
C ARG A 139 -20.53 4.12 -5.71
N ILE A 140 -21.22 4.77 -6.62
CA ILE A 140 -22.32 5.65 -6.25
C ILE A 140 -23.60 4.82 -6.28
N HIS A 141 -24.27 4.77 -5.14
CA HIS A 141 -25.55 4.08 -5.05
C HIS A 141 -26.68 5.10 -5.18
N PHE A 142 -27.43 4.95 -6.22
CA PHE A 142 -28.64 5.75 -6.42
C PHE A 142 -29.83 4.90 -6.00
N GLU A 143 -30.40 5.25 -4.90
CA GLU A 143 -31.59 4.58 -4.40
C GLU A 143 -32.77 5.54 -4.33
#